data_735189cb3ac390d9279414aa425083b1
#
_entry.id   735189cb3ac390d9279414aa425083b1
#
_cell.length_a   1.000
_cell.length_b   1.000
_cell.length_c   1.000
_cell.angle_alpha   90.00
_cell.angle_beta   90.00
_cell.angle_gamma   90.00
#
_symmetry.space_group_name_H-M   'P 1'
#
loop_
_entity.id
_entity.type
_entity.pdbx_description
1 polymer ?
#
loop_
_entity_poly.entity_id
_entity_poly.type
_entity_poly.pdbx_seq_one_letter_code
_entity_poly.pdbx_strand_id
1 'polypeptide(L)'
;MTTTRLLASLILGVALILSSGSNVSAYHSYVISVQKLKAALEKAPDHLHKGFFLIDVRSPKEHAGGIIPGTDRNIEFTQLKTRHIEIGAQPKDHIVVYCQSGHRSNIAAETLADLGYKHVYNVSGSMNAWEAAGYELQPATR
;
A
#
# COMPACT_ATOMS: atom_id res chain seq x y z
N MET A 1 47.89 6.03 -64.43
CA MET A 1 46.50 5.67 -64.16
C MET A 1 46.43 5.17 -62.73
N THR A 2 46.10 6.01 -61.78
CA THR A 2 46.03 5.67 -60.34
C THR A 2 44.62 6.05 -59.84
N THR A 3 43.85 5.04 -59.67
CA THR A 3 42.50 5.17 -59.15
C THR A 3 42.56 5.26 -57.59
N THR A 4 42.32 6.49 -57.12
CA THR A 4 42.22 6.74 -55.67
C THR A 4 40.87 6.27 -55.17
N ARG A 5 40.85 5.25 -54.35
CA ARG A 5 39.64 4.80 -53.64
C ARG A 5 39.45 5.66 -52.40
N LEU A 6 38.40 6.46 -52.42
CA LEU A 6 37.89 7.15 -51.22
C LEU A 6 37.21 6.14 -50.32
N LEU A 7 37.80 5.91 -49.15
CA LEU A 7 37.15 5.16 -48.06
C LEU A 7 36.28 6.18 -47.29
N ALA A 8 34.99 6.08 -47.48
CA ALA A 8 34.03 6.80 -46.66
C ALA A 8 33.92 6.07 -45.33
N SER A 9 34.50 6.65 -44.29
CA SER A 9 34.29 6.19 -42.90
C SER A 9 32.89 6.56 -42.45
N LEU A 10 32.03 5.54 -42.34
CA LEU A 10 30.71 5.69 -41.75
C LEU A 10 30.90 5.68 -40.22
N ILE A 11 30.89 6.87 -39.62
CA ILE A 11 30.84 6.99 -38.16
C ILE A 11 29.40 6.71 -37.73
N LEU A 12 29.17 5.48 -37.23
CA LEU A 12 27.92 5.08 -36.63
C LEU A 12 27.86 5.72 -35.23
N GLY A 13 27.23 6.87 -35.13
CA GLY A 13 26.94 7.51 -33.85
C GLY A 13 25.93 6.69 -33.09
N VAL A 14 26.41 5.91 -32.09
CA VAL A 14 25.53 5.30 -31.10
C VAL A 14 25.01 6.43 -30.20
N ALA A 15 23.80 6.89 -30.47
CA ALA A 15 23.08 7.76 -29.55
C ALA A 15 22.71 6.93 -28.32
N LEU A 16 23.49 7.11 -27.24
CA LEU A 16 23.14 6.58 -25.94
C LEU A 16 21.92 7.36 -25.45
N ILE A 17 20.74 6.82 -25.68
CA ILE A 17 19.51 7.34 -25.08
C ILE A 17 19.61 6.99 -23.60
N LEU A 18 20.10 7.94 -22.80
CA LEU A 18 19.92 7.91 -21.37
C LEU A 18 18.41 8.09 -21.12
N SER A 19 17.73 6.97 -21.07
CA SER A 19 16.41 6.91 -20.49
C SER A 19 16.57 7.32 -19.02
N SER A 20 16.41 8.60 -18.75
CA SER A 20 16.12 9.09 -17.40
C SER A 20 14.76 8.50 -17.06
N GLY A 21 14.79 7.32 -16.48
CA GLY A 21 13.65 6.73 -15.83
C GLY A 21 13.21 7.72 -14.76
N SER A 22 12.20 8.53 -15.11
CA SER A 22 11.41 9.21 -14.11
C SER A 22 10.94 8.10 -13.19
N ASN A 23 11.50 8.03 -11.99
CA ASN A 23 10.85 7.34 -10.88
C ASN A 23 9.55 8.10 -10.64
N VAL A 24 8.56 7.85 -11.48
CA VAL A 24 7.18 8.04 -11.10
C VAL A 24 7.04 7.09 -9.93
N SER A 25 7.10 7.62 -8.71
CA SER A 25 6.70 6.90 -7.51
C SER A 25 5.40 6.21 -7.89
N ALA A 26 5.48 4.91 -8.11
CA ALA A 26 4.30 4.15 -8.49
C ALA A 26 3.37 4.31 -7.29
N TYR A 27 2.34 5.13 -7.47
CA TYR A 27 1.20 5.17 -6.59
C TYR A 27 0.90 3.72 -6.25
N HIS A 28 0.91 3.38 -4.99
CA HIS A 28 0.75 1.98 -4.60
C HIS A 28 -0.50 1.48 -5.28
N SER A 29 -0.33 0.68 -6.31
CA SER A 29 -1.38 0.25 -7.23
C SER A 29 -2.37 -0.73 -6.58
N TYR A 30 -2.14 -1.10 -5.33
CA TYR A 30 -3.00 -2.01 -4.62
C TYR A 30 -4.04 -1.26 -3.77
N VAL A 31 -5.14 -0.93 -4.43
CA VAL A 31 -6.33 -0.38 -3.79
C VAL A 31 -7.39 -1.46 -3.76
N ILE A 32 -8.03 -1.66 -2.61
CA ILE A 32 -9.17 -2.56 -2.48
C ILE A 32 -10.41 -1.79 -2.04
N SER A 33 -11.58 -2.26 -2.47
CA SER A 33 -12.85 -1.71 -2.00
C SER A 33 -13.22 -2.25 -0.62
N VAL A 34 -14.09 -1.54 0.09
CA VAL A 34 -14.64 -2.03 1.36
C VAL A 34 -15.45 -3.32 1.18
N GLN A 35 -16.08 -3.52 0.01
CA GLN A 35 -16.79 -4.76 -0.32
C GLN A 35 -15.83 -5.95 -0.41
N LYS A 36 -14.67 -5.74 -1.05
CA LYS A 36 -13.64 -6.78 -1.14
C LYS A 36 -13.05 -7.11 0.23
N LEU A 37 -12.79 -6.08 1.05
CA LEU A 37 -12.33 -6.26 2.42
C LEU A 37 -13.38 -7.03 3.24
N LYS A 38 -14.66 -6.62 3.17
CA LYS A 38 -15.77 -7.29 3.87
C LYS A 38 -15.85 -8.77 3.51
N ALA A 39 -15.81 -9.08 2.21
CA ALA A 39 -15.84 -10.46 1.74
C ALA A 39 -14.62 -11.28 2.22
N ALA A 40 -13.43 -10.68 2.30
CA ALA A 40 -12.24 -11.34 2.81
C ALA A 40 -12.35 -11.63 4.32
N LEU A 41 -12.90 -10.70 5.09
CA LEU A 41 -13.14 -10.88 6.52
C LEU A 41 -14.19 -11.96 6.80
N GLU A 42 -15.25 -12.06 6.00
CA GLU A 42 -16.30 -13.07 6.13
C GLU A 42 -15.84 -14.49 5.78
N LYS A 43 -14.88 -14.61 4.86
CA LYS A 43 -14.30 -15.91 4.49
C LYS A 43 -13.29 -16.44 5.50
N ALA A 44 -12.76 -15.58 6.34
CA ALA A 44 -11.79 -15.96 7.33
C ALA A 44 -12.43 -16.84 8.42
N PRO A 45 -11.81 -17.94 8.83
CA PRO A 45 -12.34 -18.80 9.90
C PRO A 45 -12.40 -18.07 11.25
N ASP A 46 -11.48 -17.14 11.47
CA ASP A 46 -11.44 -16.23 12.61
C ASP A 46 -10.52 -15.03 12.31
N HIS A 47 -10.44 -14.07 13.24
CA HIS A 47 -9.65 -12.85 13.07
C HIS A 47 -8.13 -13.09 13.01
N LEU A 48 -7.64 -14.18 13.59
CA LEU A 48 -6.21 -14.50 13.61
C LEU A 48 -5.74 -15.20 12.33
N HIS A 49 -6.66 -15.89 11.64
CA HIS A 49 -6.35 -16.68 10.45
C HIS A 49 -6.92 -16.10 9.15
N LYS A 50 -7.08 -14.79 9.08
CA LYS A 50 -7.64 -14.13 7.88
C LYS A 50 -6.66 -14.00 6.71
N GLY A 51 -5.38 -14.34 6.92
CA GLY A 51 -4.36 -14.32 5.86
C GLY A 51 -3.79 -12.93 5.54
N PHE A 52 -4.14 -11.91 6.30
CA PHE A 52 -3.60 -10.55 6.18
C PHE A 52 -3.65 -9.80 7.51
N PHE A 53 -2.84 -8.77 7.64
CA PHE A 53 -2.89 -7.84 8.76
C PHE A 53 -3.76 -6.64 8.38
N LEU A 54 -4.71 -6.28 9.25
CA LEU A 54 -5.58 -5.11 9.07
C LEU A 54 -5.18 -4.03 10.07
N ILE A 55 -4.71 -2.91 9.56
CA ILE A 55 -4.11 -1.84 10.37
C ILE A 55 -4.93 -0.56 10.25
N ASP A 56 -5.39 -0.07 11.38
CA ASP A 56 -5.97 1.27 11.51
C ASP A 56 -4.85 2.30 11.65
N VAL A 57 -4.71 3.18 10.67
CA VAL A 57 -3.65 4.20 10.70
C VAL A 57 -4.16 5.58 11.11
N ARG A 58 -5.38 5.64 11.68
CA ARG A 58 -5.93 6.84 12.31
C ARG A 58 -5.27 7.09 13.67
N SER A 59 -5.59 8.23 14.25
CA SER A 59 -5.18 8.53 15.62
C SER A 59 -5.77 7.54 16.65
N PRO A 60 -5.13 7.37 17.82
CA PRO A 60 -5.69 6.55 18.89
C PRO A 60 -7.08 6.99 19.34
N LYS A 61 -7.37 8.28 19.31
CA LYS A 61 -8.69 8.83 19.65
C LYS A 61 -9.78 8.40 18.66
N GLU A 62 -9.49 8.43 17.36
CA GLU A 62 -10.40 7.95 16.33
C GLU A 62 -10.61 6.45 16.43
N HIS A 63 -9.54 5.70 16.66
CA HIS A 63 -9.58 4.25 16.86
C HIS A 63 -10.50 3.88 18.03
N ALA A 64 -10.38 4.56 19.17
CA ALA A 64 -11.21 4.33 20.34
C ALA A 64 -12.71 4.54 20.09
N GLY A 65 -13.07 5.34 19.08
CA GLY A 65 -14.45 5.61 18.69
C GLY A 65 -15.13 4.51 17.86
N GLY A 66 -14.39 3.49 17.44
CA GLY A 66 -14.89 2.37 16.63
C GLY A 66 -13.94 2.00 15.50
N ILE A 67 -13.94 0.73 15.15
CA ILE A 67 -13.00 0.14 14.19
C ILE A 67 -13.71 -0.79 13.20
N ILE A 68 -13.08 -1.05 12.08
CA ILE A 68 -13.47 -2.14 11.18
C ILE A 68 -13.22 -3.47 11.91
N PRO A 69 -14.20 -4.39 11.94
CA PRO A 69 -14.02 -5.70 12.57
C PRO A 69 -12.79 -6.43 12.02
N GLY A 70 -12.03 -7.06 12.90
CA GLY A 70 -10.81 -7.77 12.52
C GLY A 70 -9.55 -6.90 12.44
N THR A 71 -9.60 -5.64 12.87
CA THR A 71 -8.43 -4.78 13.00
C THR A 71 -7.43 -5.35 14.01
N ASP A 72 -6.18 -5.53 13.58
CA ASP A 72 -5.12 -6.13 14.40
C ASP A 72 -4.37 -5.11 15.24
N ARG A 73 -4.12 -3.92 14.68
CA ARG A 73 -3.32 -2.88 15.33
C ARG A 73 -3.82 -1.48 14.96
N ASN A 74 -3.58 -0.55 15.88
CA ASN A 74 -3.64 0.88 15.61
C ASN A 74 -2.22 1.44 15.67
N ILE A 75 -1.74 1.89 14.52
CA ILE A 75 -0.44 2.59 14.41
C ILE A 75 -0.68 3.80 13.54
N GLU A 76 -0.66 4.99 14.14
CA GLU A 76 -0.91 6.22 13.40
C GLU A 76 0.07 6.37 12.21
N PHE A 77 -0.43 6.81 11.06
CA PHE A 77 0.32 6.82 9.81
C PHE A 77 1.67 7.56 9.92
N THR A 78 1.74 8.60 10.74
CA THR A 78 2.98 9.35 11.00
C THR A 78 4.02 8.57 11.79
N GLN A 79 3.62 7.50 12.47
CA GLN A 79 4.49 6.68 13.32
C GLN A 79 4.90 5.35 12.66
N LEU A 80 4.34 5.01 11.51
CA LEU A 80 4.61 3.73 10.84
C LEU A 80 6.09 3.51 10.54
N LYS A 81 6.80 4.55 10.12
CA LYS A 81 8.23 4.44 9.78
C LYS A 81 9.07 3.88 10.94
N THR A 82 8.70 4.18 12.17
CA THR A 82 9.43 3.73 13.38
C THR A 82 8.76 2.56 14.08
N ARG A 83 7.45 2.37 13.90
CA ARG A 83 6.66 1.38 14.63
C ARG A 83 6.14 0.22 13.78
N HIS A 84 6.51 0.15 12.49
CA HIS A 84 6.02 -0.90 11.59
C HIS A 84 6.28 -2.33 12.07
N ILE A 85 7.34 -2.55 12.85
CA ILE A 85 7.66 -3.87 13.43
C ILE A 85 6.53 -4.38 14.33
N GLU A 86 5.77 -3.49 14.97
CA GLU A 86 4.63 -3.85 15.82
C GLU A 86 3.49 -4.53 15.06
N ILE A 87 3.46 -4.43 13.72
CA ILE A 87 2.51 -5.17 12.88
C ILE A 87 2.74 -6.67 13.04
N GLY A 88 3.99 -7.09 13.18
CA GLY A 88 4.36 -8.50 13.26
C GLY A 88 4.43 -9.19 11.88
N ALA A 89 4.33 -8.41 10.80
CA ALA A 89 4.37 -8.91 9.43
C ALA A 89 5.78 -9.08 8.91
N GLN A 90 5.98 -10.09 8.07
CA GLN A 90 7.17 -10.26 7.24
C GLN A 90 6.98 -9.53 5.89
N PRO A 91 8.06 -9.24 5.13
CA PRO A 91 7.95 -8.54 3.84
C PRO A 91 7.02 -9.20 2.82
N LYS A 92 6.81 -10.51 2.88
CA LYS A 92 5.94 -11.28 1.99
C LYS A 92 4.47 -11.31 2.42
N ASP A 93 4.16 -10.87 3.64
CA ASP A 93 2.82 -10.93 4.18
C ASP A 93 1.93 -9.82 3.59
N HIS A 94 0.64 -10.05 3.59
CA HIS A 94 -0.36 -9.08 3.13
C HIS A 94 -0.73 -8.13 4.26
N ILE A 95 -0.65 -6.84 3.98
CA ILE A 95 -1.03 -5.77 4.92
C ILE A 95 -2.11 -4.92 4.27
N VAL A 96 -3.21 -4.73 4.97
CA VAL A 96 -4.32 -3.87 4.56
C VAL A 96 -4.38 -2.69 5.53
N VAL A 97 -4.33 -1.48 5.00
CA VAL A 97 -4.36 -0.25 5.81
C VAL A 97 -5.61 0.57 5.51
N TYR A 98 -6.20 1.17 6.53
CA TYR A 98 -7.32 2.09 6.38
C TYR A 98 -7.20 3.29 7.33
N CYS A 99 -7.83 4.38 6.95
CA CYS A 99 -7.99 5.56 7.77
C CYS A 99 -9.45 6.03 7.75
N GLN A 100 -9.74 7.32 7.80
CA GLN A 100 -11.10 7.83 7.70
C GLN A 100 -11.59 7.90 6.25
N SER A 101 -10.82 8.53 5.36
CA SER A 101 -11.20 8.80 3.95
C SER A 101 -10.37 8.06 2.91
N GLY A 102 -9.26 7.42 3.30
CA GLY A 102 -8.31 6.76 2.38
C GLY A 102 -7.06 7.57 2.08
N HIS A 103 -6.96 8.85 2.47
CA HIS A 103 -5.80 9.69 2.19
C HIS A 103 -4.59 9.34 3.07
N ARG A 104 -4.75 9.31 4.39
CA ARG A 104 -3.67 8.94 5.33
C ARG A 104 -3.22 7.50 5.12
N SER A 105 -4.15 6.60 4.84
CA SER A 105 -3.84 5.19 4.57
C SER A 105 -3.12 5.00 3.23
N ASN A 106 -3.31 5.88 2.24
CA ASN A 106 -2.48 5.87 1.04
C ASN A 106 -1.03 6.22 1.37
N ILE A 107 -0.79 7.25 2.17
CA ILE A 107 0.55 7.62 2.65
C ILE A 107 1.17 6.46 3.46
N ALA A 108 0.37 5.83 4.32
CA ALA A 108 0.78 4.67 5.09
C ALA A 108 1.21 3.49 4.21
N ALA A 109 0.44 3.20 3.15
CA ALA A 109 0.76 2.14 2.21
C ALA A 109 2.08 2.39 1.48
N GLU A 110 2.32 3.63 1.04
CA GLU A 110 3.60 4.03 0.43
C GLU A 110 4.76 3.87 1.42
N THR A 111 4.58 4.34 2.66
CA THR A 111 5.59 4.20 3.71
C THR A 111 5.96 2.74 3.95
N LEU A 112 4.98 1.84 4.06
CA LEU A 112 5.22 0.41 4.26
C LEU A 112 5.92 -0.24 3.06
N ALA A 113 5.56 0.16 1.85
CA ALA A 113 6.24 -0.33 0.66
C ALA A 113 7.70 0.10 0.60
N ASP A 114 7.99 1.35 0.92
CA ASP A 114 9.35 1.88 0.98
C ASP A 114 10.19 1.15 2.06
N LEU A 115 9.54 0.62 3.09
CA LEU A 115 10.15 -0.22 4.11
C LEU A 115 10.37 -1.68 3.68
N GLY A 116 9.93 -2.07 2.48
CA GLY A 116 10.17 -3.38 1.89
C GLY A 116 9.01 -4.37 1.99
N TYR A 117 7.84 -3.98 2.50
CA TYR A 117 6.64 -4.81 2.45
C TYR A 117 6.11 -4.87 1.02
N LYS A 118 5.89 -6.08 0.49
CA LYS A 118 5.60 -6.29 -0.94
C LYS A 118 4.12 -6.26 -1.28
N HIS A 119 3.24 -6.51 -0.32
CA HIS A 119 1.81 -6.66 -0.52
C HIS A 119 1.02 -5.78 0.44
N VAL A 120 1.01 -4.47 0.16
CA VAL A 120 0.29 -3.48 0.96
C VAL A 120 -0.90 -2.94 0.18
N TYR A 121 -2.07 -2.93 0.80
CA TYR A 121 -3.33 -2.52 0.18
C TYR A 121 -3.94 -1.35 0.95
N ASN A 122 -4.31 -0.29 0.22
CA ASN A 122 -5.10 0.81 0.75
C ASN A 122 -6.59 0.53 0.56
N VAL A 123 -7.39 0.69 1.61
CA VAL A 123 -8.86 0.58 1.53
C VAL A 123 -9.42 1.88 0.98
N SER A 124 -9.97 1.82 -0.24
CA SER A 124 -10.58 2.99 -0.90
C SER A 124 -11.75 3.53 -0.10
N GLY A 125 -11.73 4.83 0.17
CA GLY A 125 -12.75 5.51 0.98
C GLY A 125 -12.76 5.12 2.46
N SER A 126 -12.01 4.11 2.85
CA SER A 126 -11.76 3.69 4.25
C SER A 126 -13.02 3.66 5.11
N MET A 127 -13.01 4.22 6.33
CA MET A 127 -14.16 4.24 7.25
C MET A 127 -15.39 4.87 6.62
N ASN A 128 -15.24 5.97 5.87
CA ASN A 128 -16.37 6.63 5.23
C ASN A 128 -17.08 5.69 4.25
N ALA A 129 -16.34 4.95 3.44
CA ALA A 129 -16.93 3.99 2.51
C ALA A 129 -17.51 2.74 3.22
N TRP A 130 -16.88 2.31 4.31
CA TRP A 130 -17.36 1.20 5.14
C TRP A 130 -18.73 1.51 5.73
N GLU A 131 -18.88 2.68 6.34
CA GLU A 131 -20.13 3.14 6.93
C GLU A 131 -21.20 3.44 5.87
N ALA A 132 -20.80 4.05 4.73
CA ALA A 132 -21.72 4.30 3.61
C ALA A 132 -22.26 3.01 2.98
N ALA A 133 -21.50 1.92 3.04
CA ALA A 133 -21.97 0.59 2.61
C ALA A 133 -22.90 -0.08 3.64
N GLY A 134 -23.16 0.55 4.79
CA GLY A 134 -24.00 0.01 5.85
C GLY A 134 -23.35 -1.10 6.68
N TYR A 135 -22.01 -1.20 6.63
CA TYR A 135 -21.29 -2.22 7.39
C TYR A 135 -21.06 -1.76 8.82
N GLU A 136 -21.19 -2.72 9.74
CA GLU A 136 -21.06 -2.45 11.17
C GLU A 136 -19.63 -2.20 11.60
N LEU A 137 -19.47 -1.31 12.58
CA LEU A 137 -18.23 -1.12 13.32
C LEU A 137 -18.25 -1.97 14.58
N GLN A 138 -17.09 -2.24 15.12
CA GLN A 138 -16.96 -2.81 16.47
C GLN A 138 -16.22 -1.86 17.41
N PRO A 139 -16.45 -1.94 18.73
CA PRO A 139 -15.63 -1.25 19.70
C PRO A 139 -14.16 -1.66 19.58
N ALA A 140 -13.25 -0.70 19.76
CA ALA A 140 -11.83 -1.04 19.88
C ALA A 140 -11.62 -1.85 21.16
N THR A 141 -10.94 -2.98 21.06
CA THR A 141 -10.50 -3.73 22.24
C THR A 141 -9.40 -2.95 22.95
N ARG A 142 -9.54 -2.78 24.26
CA ARG A 142 -8.53 -2.14 25.10
C ARG A 142 -7.28 -3.01 25.24
#